data_59a1af394f78020ed0a9efa8bb45791d
#
_entry.id   59a1af394f78020ed0a9efa8bb45791d
#
_cell.length_a   1.000
_cell.length_b   1.000
_cell.length_c   1.000
_cell.angle_alpha   90.00
_cell.angle_beta   90.00
_cell.angle_gamma   90.00
#
_symmetry.space_group_name_H-M   'P 1'
#
loop_
_entity.id
_entity.type
_entity.pdbx_description
1 polymer ?
#
loop_
_entity_poly.entity_id
_entity_poly.type
_entity_poly.pdbx_seq_one_letter_code
_entity_poly.pdbx_strand_id
1 'polypeptide(L)' 'MSKGILGIREVAGYLNMKEQTVYRLVQQRKIPALKIGGQWKVKREHIDKMFDEMLKEKLSEIQST' A
#
# COMPACT_ATOMS: atom_id res chain seq x y z
N MET A 1 3.30 4.59 20.18
CA MET A 1 3.64 3.73 19.05
C MET A 1 2.61 3.87 17.94
N SER A 2 3.03 4.34 16.81
CA SER A 2 2.09 4.55 15.75
C SER A 2 2.00 3.29 14.88
N LYS A 3 1.07 2.44 15.22
CA LYS A 3 0.83 1.26 14.40
C LYS A 3 0.13 1.61 13.09
N GLY A 4 -0.32 2.86 12.96
CA GLY A 4 -1.01 3.29 11.77
C GLY A 4 -0.10 3.91 10.72
N ILE A 5 1.15 4.20 11.04
CA ILE A 5 2.11 4.81 10.13
C ILE A 5 3.23 3.82 9.84
N LEU A 6 3.41 3.50 8.57
CA LEU A 6 4.36 2.48 8.14
C LEU A 6 5.41 3.06 7.21
N GLY A 7 6.64 2.54 7.32
CA GLY A 7 7.67 2.84 6.34
C GLY A 7 7.63 1.80 5.23
N ILE A 8 8.53 1.95 4.24
CA ILE A 8 8.59 1.04 3.10
C ILE A 8 8.76 -0.41 3.55
N ARG A 9 9.69 -0.64 4.47
CA ARG A 9 9.98 -1.99 4.95
C ARG A 9 8.77 -2.62 5.62
N GLU A 10 8.07 -1.82 6.40
CA GLU A 10 6.89 -2.30 7.12
C GLU A 10 5.75 -2.60 6.15
N VAL A 11 5.57 -1.76 5.14
CA VAL A 11 4.56 -2.00 4.11
C VAL A 11 4.87 -3.29 3.37
N ALA A 12 6.16 -3.51 3.05
CA ALA A 12 6.57 -4.72 2.36
C ALA A 12 6.24 -5.96 3.19
N GLY A 13 6.50 -5.91 4.49
CA GLY A 13 6.14 -7.02 5.36
C GLY A 13 4.63 -7.20 5.48
N TYR A 14 3.91 -6.10 5.57
CA TYR A 14 2.45 -6.13 5.70
C TYR A 14 1.79 -6.73 4.46
N LEU A 15 2.29 -6.36 3.28
CA LEU A 15 1.74 -6.85 2.01
C LEU A 15 2.45 -8.09 1.50
N ASN A 16 3.45 -8.56 2.23
CA ASN A 16 4.25 -9.71 1.85
C ASN A 16 4.88 -9.53 0.47
N MET A 17 5.53 -8.39 0.29
CA MET A 17 6.16 -8.00 -0.96
C MET A 17 7.62 -7.63 -0.73
N LYS A 18 8.39 -7.54 -1.79
CA LYS A 18 9.77 -7.08 -1.70
C LYS A 18 9.80 -5.57 -1.48
N GLU A 19 10.76 -5.09 -0.69
CA GLU A 19 10.89 -3.67 -0.43
C GLU A 19 11.09 -2.87 -1.71
N GLN A 20 11.88 -3.39 -2.64
CA GLN A 20 12.13 -2.72 -3.90
C GLN A 20 10.84 -2.52 -4.69
N THR A 21 9.96 -3.52 -4.66
CA THR A 21 8.68 -3.44 -5.35
C THR A 21 7.81 -2.37 -4.72
N VAL A 22 7.75 -2.35 -3.38
CA VAL A 22 6.96 -1.34 -2.67
C VAL A 22 7.48 0.05 -2.96
N TYR A 23 8.80 0.21 -2.92
CA TYR A 23 9.44 1.50 -3.19
C TYR A 23 9.07 2.01 -4.59
N ARG A 24 9.14 1.14 -5.57
CA ARG A 24 8.77 1.49 -6.94
C ARG A 24 7.30 1.91 -7.03
N LEU A 25 6.42 1.16 -6.38
CA LEU A 25 4.99 1.47 -6.41
C LEU A 25 4.69 2.80 -5.73
N VAL A 26 5.40 3.10 -4.67
CA VAL A 26 5.27 4.39 -4.00
C VAL A 26 5.75 5.51 -4.91
N GLN A 27 6.86 5.33 -5.59
CA GLN A 27 7.38 6.34 -6.50
C GLN A 27 6.46 6.55 -7.69
N GLN A 28 5.80 5.50 -8.15
CA GLN A 28 4.84 5.57 -9.25
C GLN A 28 3.47 6.06 -8.78
N ARG A 29 3.36 6.40 -7.51
CA ARG A 29 2.13 6.89 -6.91
C ARG A 29 0.98 5.90 -6.98
N LYS A 30 1.31 4.61 -6.99
CA LYS A 30 0.31 3.55 -6.97
C LYS A 30 -0.04 3.17 -5.53
N ILE A 31 0.83 3.53 -4.59
CA ILE A 31 0.55 3.38 -3.18
C ILE A 31 0.60 4.79 -2.57
N PRO A 32 -0.47 5.23 -1.91
CA PRO A 32 -0.49 6.57 -1.32
C PRO A 32 0.54 6.68 -0.19
N ALA A 33 1.45 7.65 -0.32
CA ALA A 33 2.52 7.83 0.64
C ALA A 33 2.97 9.28 0.67
N LEU A 34 3.57 9.68 1.79
CA LEU A 34 4.16 11.00 1.94
C LEU A 34 5.63 10.85 2.28
N LYS A 35 6.45 11.69 1.69
CA LYS A 35 7.86 11.72 2.03
C LYS A 35 8.10 12.76 3.10
N ILE A 36 8.46 12.31 4.29
CA ILE A 36 8.65 13.18 5.44
C ILE A 36 10.04 12.93 6.00
N GLY A 37 10.83 13.99 6.09
CA GLY A 37 12.18 13.87 6.62
C GLY A 37 13.06 12.90 5.85
N GLY A 38 12.87 12.82 4.54
CA GLY A 38 13.65 11.90 3.70
C GLY A 38 13.17 10.47 3.71
N GLN A 39 12.06 10.18 4.38
CA GLN A 39 11.53 8.83 4.46
C GLN A 39 10.09 8.78 3.99
N TRP A 40 9.74 7.70 3.33
CA TRP A 40 8.37 7.48 2.90
C TRP A 40 7.54 6.99 4.09
N LYS A 41 6.37 7.59 4.26
CA LYS A 41 5.43 7.22 5.31
C LYS A 41 4.08 6.92 4.69
N VAL A 42 3.49 5.81 5.10
CA VAL A 42 2.23 5.33 4.54
C VAL A 42 1.27 5.05 5.69
N LYS A 43 0.04 5.48 5.55
CA LYS A 43 -0.98 5.13 6.55
C LYS A 43 -1.52 3.75 6.25
N ARG A 44 -1.51 2.89 7.26
CA ARG A 44 -1.99 1.52 7.11
C ARG A 44 -3.44 1.47 6.66
N GLU A 45 -4.27 2.33 7.21
CA GLU A 45 -5.68 2.34 6.83
C GLU A 45 -5.88 2.69 5.36
N HIS A 46 -4.99 3.50 4.78
CA HIS A 46 -5.06 3.82 3.36
C HIS A 46 -4.69 2.61 2.50
N ILE A 47 -3.74 1.81 2.97
CA ILE A 47 -3.38 0.58 2.28
C ILE A 47 -4.53 -0.40 2.32
N ASP A 48 -5.14 -0.55 3.49
CA ASP A 48 -6.26 -1.47 3.66
C ASP A 48 -7.43 -1.07 2.76
N LYS A 49 -7.74 0.22 2.73
CA LYS A 49 -8.83 0.72 1.90
C LYS A 49 -8.54 0.51 0.42
N MET A 50 -7.31 0.81 0.01
CA MET A 50 -6.89 0.60 -1.38
C MET A 50 -7.01 -0.86 -1.77
N PHE A 51 -6.54 -1.75 -0.89
CA PHE A 51 -6.61 -3.18 -1.12
C PHE A 51 -8.06 -3.65 -1.26
N ASP A 52 -8.90 -3.18 -0.34
CA ASP A 52 -10.32 -3.56 -0.36
C ASP A 52 -11.01 -3.11 -1.63
N GLU A 53 -10.70 -1.90 -2.10
CA GLU A 53 -11.30 -1.37 -3.32
C GLU A 53 -10.84 -2.16 -4.55
N MET A 54 -9.55 -2.50 -4.59
CA MET A 54 -9.02 -3.29 -5.69
C MET A 54 -9.59 -4.70 -5.70
N LEU A 55 -9.74 -5.29 -4.52
CA LEU A 55 -10.33 -6.61 -4.40
C LEU A 55 -11.79 -6.59 -4.82
N LYS A 56 -12.49 -5.54 -4.45
CA LYS A 56 -13.90 -5.38 -4.80
C LYS A 56 -14.08 -5.32 -6.31
N GLU A 57 -13.21 -4.58 -6.99
CA GLU A 57 -13.24 -4.51 -8.45
C GLU A 57 -12.99 -5.88 -9.07
N LYS A 58 -12.02 -6.60 -8.52
CA LYS A 58 -11.67 -7.91 -9.02
C LYS A 58 -12.81 -8.89 -8.86
N LEU A 59 -13.47 -8.87 -7.71
CA LEU A 59 -14.62 -9.73 -7.47
C LEU A 59 -15.76 -9.38 -8.40
N SER A 60 -15.97 -8.11 -8.67
CA SER A 60 -17.01 -7.65 -9.58
C SER A 60 -16.75 -8.18 -11.00
N GLU A 61 -15.50 -8.12 -11.45
CA GLU A 61 -15.12 -8.66 -12.75
C GLU A 61 -15.40 -10.15 -12.86
N ILE A 62 -15.07 -10.90 -11.81
CA ILE A 62 -15.28 -12.34 -11.78
C ILE A 62 -16.77 -12.65 -11.80
N GLN A 63 -17.57 -11.88 -11.08
CA GLN A 63 -19.00 -12.13 -10.98
C GLN A 63 -19.79 -11.70 -12.21
N SER A 64 -19.22 -10.81 -13.00
CA SER A 64 -19.94 -10.30 -14.17
C SER A 64 -19.77 -11.17 -15.42
N THR A 65 -19.01 -12.24 -15.32
CA THR A 65 -18.83 -13.16 -16.45
C THR A 65 -19.80 -14.36 -16.42
#